data_3835c62a4696a5a14145a73c0128ca82
#
_entry.id   3835c62a4696a5a14145a73c0128ca82
#
_cell.length_a   1.000
_cell.length_b   1.000
_cell.length_c   1.000
_cell.angle_alpha   90.00
_cell.angle_beta   90.00
_cell.angle_gamma   90.00
#
_symmetry.space_group_name_H-M   'P 1'
#
loop_
_entity.id
_entity.type
_entity.pdbx_description
1 polymer ?
#
loop_
_entity_poly.entity_id
_entity_poly.type
_entity_poly.pdbx_seq_one_letter_code
_entity_poly.pdbx_strand_id
1 'polypeptide(L)'
;MTIGTVPSVLDPSLYIPELKIRKKEAALTDLVCLAHQAGAVRGPELLLDLLVMRERLGSTAIGKGVALPHARSFTVSRPQLVVARSRRGVDWDAPDELPVTLVLLSLTPGEWSEEMHHAFLGRAAAVARLQRNRQRLLDAASFEDVACVLREVGA
;
A
#
# COMPACT_ATOMS: atom_id res chain seq x y z
N MET A 1 -14.89 -29.82 4.86
CA MET A 1 -14.91 -28.88 3.73
C MET A 1 -14.54 -27.51 4.26
N THR A 2 -13.31 -27.14 4.05
CA THR A 2 -12.87 -25.79 4.39
C THR A 2 -13.52 -24.84 3.39
N ILE A 3 -14.48 -24.07 3.87
CA ILE A 3 -14.95 -22.92 3.13
C ILE A 3 -13.72 -22.03 2.99
N GLY A 4 -13.22 -21.90 1.78
CA GLY A 4 -12.12 -21.00 1.51
C GLY A 4 -12.49 -19.65 2.08
N THR A 5 -11.76 -19.20 3.10
CA THR A 5 -11.88 -17.84 3.60
C THR A 5 -11.61 -16.92 2.43
N VAL A 6 -12.56 -16.05 2.10
CA VAL A 6 -12.32 -14.96 1.13
C VAL A 6 -11.09 -14.23 1.62
N PRO A 7 -10.03 -14.13 0.78
CA PRO A 7 -8.81 -13.46 1.22
C PRO A 7 -9.15 -12.04 1.68
N SER A 8 -8.73 -11.72 2.88
CA SER A 8 -8.92 -10.37 3.43
C SER A 8 -8.13 -9.36 2.62
N VAL A 9 -8.68 -8.16 2.47
CA VAL A 9 -7.95 -7.00 1.92
C VAL A 9 -6.69 -6.74 2.75
N LEU A 10 -6.77 -6.99 4.05
CA LEU A 10 -5.67 -6.88 5.00
C LEU A 10 -5.18 -8.28 5.34
N ASP A 11 -3.90 -8.54 5.12
CA ASP A 11 -3.31 -9.86 5.35
C ASP A 11 -1.90 -9.67 5.94
N PRO A 12 -1.50 -10.45 6.95
CA PRO A 12 -0.15 -10.37 7.50
C PRO A 12 0.94 -10.56 6.46
N SER A 13 0.68 -11.33 5.41
CA SER A 13 1.63 -11.54 4.30
C SER A 13 1.80 -10.31 3.42
N LEU A 14 0.95 -9.28 3.59
CA LEU A 14 0.98 -8.02 2.85
C LEU A 14 1.46 -6.86 3.73
N TYR A 15 2.37 -7.15 4.66
CA TYR A 15 2.87 -6.17 5.61
C TYR A 15 4.38 -6.24 5.72
N ILE A 16 5.05 -5.10 5.58
CA ILE A 16 6.49 -4.94 5.80
C ILE A 16 6.69 -3.99 6.97
N PRO A 17 7.07 -4.51 8.17
CA PRO A 17 7.24 -3.65 9.34
C PRO A 17 8.41 -2.69 9.24
N GLU A 18 9.43 -3.00 8.44
CA GLU A 18 10.57 -2.13 8.23
C GLU A 18 11.14 -2.30 6.82
N LEU A 19 10.97 -1.28 5.98
CA LEU A 19 11.64 -1.16 4.69
C LEU A 19 13.06 -0.67 4.94
N LYS A 20 14.04 -1.39 4.41
CA LYS A 20 15.46 -1.04 4.57
C LYS A 20 15.99 -0.19 3.43
N ILE A 21 15.20 -0.02 2.39
CA ILE A 21 15.58 0.64 1.16
C ILE A 21 15.15 2.11 1.22
N ARG A 22 15.94 2.99 0.62
CA ARG A 22 15.70 4.43 0.66
C ARG A 22 15.17 5.03 -0.64
N LYS A 23 15.13 4.25 -1.72
CA LYS A 23 14.69 4.72 -3.03
C LYS A 23 13.28 4.22 -3.32
N LYS A 24 12.46 5.09 -3.86
CA LYS A 24 11.07 4.83 -4.20
C LYS A 24 10.90 3.60 -5.09
N GLU A 25 11.65 3.51 -6.19
CA GLU A 25 11.50 2.39 -7.13
C GLU A 25 11.86 1.04 -6.49
N ALA A 26 12.89 1.00 -5.67
CA ALA A 26 13.27 -0.20 -4.93
C ALA A 26 12.21 -0.59 -3.89
N ALA A 27 11.61 0.41 -3.24
CA ALA A 27 10.51 0.16 -2.31
C ALA A 27 9.29 -0.43 -3.03
N LEU A 28 8.93 0.13 -4.18
CA LEU A 28 7.84 -0.40 -5.01
C LEU A 28 8.12 -1.84 -5.45
N THR A 29 9.35 -2.14 -5.81
CA THR A 29 9.76 -3.50 -6.17
C THR A 29 9.51 -4.47 -5.01
N ASP A 30 9.90 -4.11 -3.80
CA ASP A 30 9.68 -4.96 -2.62
C ASP A 30 8.19 -5.19 -2.35
N LEU A 31 7.38 -4.14 -2.48
CA LEU A 31 5.93 -4.24 -2.27
C LEU A 31 5.27 -5.15 -3.30
N VAL A 32 5.64 -5.02 -4.57
CA VAL A 32 5.10 -5.85 -5.65
C VAL A 32 5.54 -7.31 -5.48
N CYS A 33 6.80 -7.54 -5.13
CA CYS A 33 7.30 -8.89 -4.86
C CYS A 33 6.51 -9.55 -3.72
N LEU A 34 6.23 -8.80 -2.66
CA LEU A 34 5.46 -9.30 -1.53
C LEU A 34 4.04 -9.70 -1.95
N ALA A 35 3.36 -8.85 -2.72
CA ALA A 35 2.02 -9.13 -3.22
C ALA A 35 2.01 -10.34 -4.15
N HIS A 36 3.04 -10.48 -4.98
CA HIS A 36 3.20 -11.63 -5.86
C HIS A 36 3.39 -12.93 -5.07
N GLN A 37 4.24 -12.91 -4.05
CA GLN A 37 4.47 -14.06 -3.18
C GLN A 37 3.20 -14.46 -2.42
N ALA A 38 2.36 -13.51 -2.09
CA ALA A 38 1.07 -13.76 -1.44
C ALA A 38 0.00 -14.30 -2.41
N GLY A 39 0.32 -14.46 -3.70
CA GLY A 39 -0.57 -15.03 -4.70
C GLY A 39 -1.61 -14.05 -5.25
N ALA A 40 -1.47 -12.77 -4.95
CA ALA A 40 -2.47 -11.76 -5.32
C ALA A 40 -2.13 -11.00 -6.61
N VAL A 41 -0.93 -11.20 -7.15
CA VAL A 41 -0.46 -10.56 -8.39
C VAL A 41 0.11 -11.62 -9.32
N ARG A 42 -0.32 -11.60 -10.59
CA ARG A 42 0.09 -12.59 -11.59
C ARG A 42 1.27 -12.14 -12.45
N GLY A 43 1.34 -10.86 -12.77
CA GLY A 43 2.41 -10.27 -13.59
C GLY A 43 3.14 -9.19 -12.83
N PRO A 44 4.09 -9.54 -11.93
CA PRO A 44 4.74 -8.56 -11.08
C PRO A 44 5.54 -7.52 -11.87
N GLU A 45 6.19 -7.89 -12.97
CA GLU A 45 6.96 -6.96 -13.77
C GLU A 45 6.06 -5.90 -14.41
N LEU A 46 4.92 -6.32 -14.95
CA LEU A 46 3.96 -5.41 -15.58
C LEU A 46 3.35 -4.45 -14.57
N LEU A 47 2.98 -4.97 -13.40
CA LEU A 47 2.44 -4.15 -12.32
C LEU A 47 3.48 -3.13 -11.85
N LEU A 48 4.72 -3.55 -11.67
CA LEU A 48 5.79 -2.66 -11.25
C LEU A 48 6.00 -1.53 -12.27
N ASP A 49 6.00 -1.87 -13.57
CA ASP A 49 6.12 -0.87 -14.63
C ASP A 49 5.01 0.17 -14.56
N LEU A 50 3.77 -0.27 -14.31
CA LEU A 50 2.63 0.66 -14.17
C LEU A 50 2.82 1.60 -12.99
N LEU A 51 3.26 1.09 -11.85
CA LEU A 51 3.49 1.89 -10.65
C LEU A 51 4.63 2.89 -10.86
N VAL A 52 5.72 2.45 -11.47
CA VAL A 52 6.87 3.33 -11.75
C VAL A 52 6.50 4.42 -12.74
N MET A 53 5.77 4.09 -13.79
CA MET A 53 5.29 5.08 -14.76
C MET A 53 4.36 6.10 -14.12
N ARG A 54 3.49 5.64 -13.22
CA ARG A 54 2.60 6.55 -12.49
C ARG A 54 3.38 7.54 -11.63
N GLU A 55 4.44 7.08 -10.97
CA GLU A 55 5.30 7.94 -10.16
C GLU A 55 6.04 8.99 -10.99
N ARG A 56 6.42 8.65 -12.22
CA ARG A 56 7.07 9.59 -13.14
C ARG A 56 6.16 10.73 -13.58
N LEU A 57 4.85 10.51 -13.55
CA LEU A 57 3.86 11.56 -13.85
C LEU A 57 3.64 12.51 -12.67
N GLY A 58 4.01 12.10 -11.49
CA GLY A 58 3.87 12.87 -10.28
C GLY A 58 3.90 11.95 -9.06
N SER A 59 4.49 12.42 -7.98
CA SER A 59 4.64 11.63 -6.77
C SER A 59 3.29 11.26 -6.15
N THR A 60 3.17 10.01 -5.69
CA THR A 60 2.01 9.58 -4.89
C THR A 60 2.18 9.86 -3.40
N ALA A 61 3.30 10.45 -2.98
CA ALA A 61 3.45 10.94 -1.62
C ALA A 61 2.54 12.15 -1.41
N ILE A 62 1.81 12.15 -0.31
CA ILE A 62 0.84 13.19 0.01
C ILE A 62 1.35 14.19 1.04
N GLY A 63 2.60 14.06 1.44
CA GLY A 63 3.19 14.80 2.55
C GLY A 63 3.00 14.07 3.88
N LYS A 64 3.52 14.64 4.94
CA LYS A 64 3.44 14.11 6.32
C LYS A 64 4.00 12.71 6.47
N GLY A 65 4.93 12.33 5.59
CA GLY A 65 5.59 11.04 5.63
C GLY A 65 4.79 9.88 5.07
N VAL A 66 3.74 10.14 4.27
CA VAL A 66 2.87 9.10 3.72
C VAL A 66 2.92 9.09 2.20
N ALA A 67 2.98 7.89 1.61
CA ALA A 67 2.77 7.68 0.18
C ALA A 67 1.58 6.73 -0.03
N LEU A 68 0.79 7.01 -1.05
CA LEU A 68 -0.40 6.24 -1.42
C LEU A 68 -0.28 5.74 -2.86
N PRO A 69 0.73 4.91 -3.19
CA PRO A 69 0.79 4.31 -4.52
C PRO A 69 -0.42 3.41 -4.73
N HIS A 70 -0.87 3.32 -5.97
CA HIS A 70 -2.05 2.53 -6.29
C HIS A 70 -2.04 2.11 -7.75
N ALA A 71 -2.70 1.00 -8.03
CA ALA A 71 -2.92 0.54 -9.39
C ALA A 71 -4.20 -0.27 -9.48
N ARG A 72 -4.89 -0.11 -10.62
CA ARG A 72 -5.98 -0.99 -11.04
C ARG A 72 -5.45 -1.72 -12.27
N SER A 73 -5.33 -3.04 -12.17
CA SER A 73 -4.66 -3.83 -13.20
C SER A 73 -5.22 -5.23 -13.29
N PHE A 74 -5.28 -5.78 -14.52
CA PHE A 74 -5.65 -7.18 -14.74
C PHE A 74 -4.61 -8.16 -14.19
N THR A 75 -3.42 -7.68 -13.83
CA THR A 75 -2.42 -8.51 -13.13
C THR A 75 -2.78 -8.73 -11.66
N VAL A 76 -3.71 -7.95 -11.12
CA VAL A 76 -4.18 -8.04 -9.74
C VAL A 76 -5.42 -8.91 -9.69
N SER A 77 -5.38 -9.99 -8.90
CA SER A 77 -6.45 -10.98 -8.84
C SER A 77 -7.55 -10.65 -7.83
N ARG A 78 -7.24 -9.84 -6.83
CA ARG A 78 -8.18 -9.44 -5.77
C ARG A 78 -7.78 -8.09 -5.18
N PRO A 79 -8.74 -7.34 -4.59
CA PRO A 79 -8.37 -6.08 -3.93
C PRO A 79 -7.49 -6.36 -2.71
N GLN A 80 -6.47 -5.54 -2.52
CA GLN A 80 -5.53 -5.70 -1.40
C GLN A 80 -4.88 -4.38 -1.05
N LEU A 81 -4.57 -4.24 0.23
CA LEU A 81 -3.81 -3.13 0.75
C LEU A 81 -2.49 -3.66 1.30
N VAL A 82 -1.39 -3.24 0.70
CA VAL A 82 -0.05 -3.59 1.16
C VAL A 82 0.45 -2.44 2.03
N VAL A 83 0.85 -2.75 3.24
CA VAL A 83 1.32 -1.75 4.21
C VAL A 83 2.81 -1.93 4.44
N ALA A 84 3.54 -0.84 4.39
CA ALA A 84 4.97 -0.85 4.69
C ALA A 84 5.36 0.36 5.52
N ARG A 85 6.34 0.17 6.40
CA ARG A 85 6.90 1.23 7.24
C ARG A 85 8.39 1.34 7.01
N SER A 86 8.92 2.54 7.22
CA SER A 86 10.36 2.78 7.17
C SER A 86 10.74 3.82 8.22
N ARG A 87 11.55 3.45 9.20
CA ARG A 87 12.03 4.39 10.21
C ARG A 87 12.92 5.46 9.62
N ARG A 88 13.81 5.08 8.71
CA ARG A 88 14.74 6.00 8.06
C ARG A 88 14.03 6.87 7.03
N GLY A 89 12.92 6.41 6.53
CA GLY A 89 12.19 7.05 5.46
C GLY A 89 12.73 6.70 4.08
N VAL A 90 11.82 6.76 3.11
CA VAL A 90 12.11 6.52 1.70
C VAL A 90 12.00 7.86 0.98
N ASP A 91 12.96 8.15 0.12
CA ASP A 91 12.89 9.31 -0.75
C ASP A 91 11.81 9.06 -1.81
N TRP A 92 10.69 9.76 -1.68
CA TRP A 92 9.52 9.59 -2.54
C TRP A 92 9.20 10.82 -3.38
N ASP A 93 10.04 11.82 -3.34
CA ASP A 93 9.76 13.09 -3.99
C ASP A 93 8.46 13.72 -3.47
N ALA A 94 8.30 13.74 -2.15
CA ALA A 94 7.12 14.28 -1.52
C ALA A 94 7.02 15.81 -1.70
N PRO A 95 5.80 16.36 -1.78
CA PRO A 95 5.60 17.81 -1.96
C PRO A 95 6.15 18.65 -0.80
N ASP A 96 6.24 18.08 0.40
CA ASP A 96 6.81 18.75 1.57
C ASP A 96 8.29 18.41 1.81
N GLU A 97 8.90 17.67 0.89
CA GLU A 97 10.31 17.25 0.94
C GLU A 97 10.66 16.32 2.11
N LEU A 98 9.66 15.87 2.88
CA LEU A 98 9.88 14.92 3.97
C LEU A 98 10.01 13.48 3.44
N PRO A 99 10.86 12.66 4.06
CA PRO A 99 10.94 11.25 3.71
C PRO A 99 9.62 10.53 4.06
N VAL A 100 9.30 9.51 3.28
CA VAL A 100 8.10 8.70 3.52
C VAL A 100 8.43 7.59 4.51
N THR A 101 7.66 7.53 5.59
CA THR A 101 7.80 6.53 6.65
C THR A 101 6.67 5.51 6.65
N LEU A 102 5.58 5.80 5.93
CA LEU A 102 4.42 4.94 5.83
C LEU A 102 3.96 4.86 4.38
N VAL A 103 3.87 3.65 3.85
CA VAL A 103 3.38 3.39 2.49
C VAL A 103 2.14 2.53 2.57
N LEU A 104 1.07 2.98 1.93
CA LEU A 104 -0.18 2.24 1.78
C LEU A 104 -0.42 2.04 0.28
N LEU A 105 -0.08 0.85 -0.21
CA LEU A 105 -0.24 0.50 -1.63
C LEU A 105 -1.60 -0.17 -1.83
N SER A 106 -2.46 0.49 -2.59
CA SER A 106 -3.80 -0.02 -2.94
C SER A 106 -3.77 -0.68 -4.31
N LEU A 107 -4.10 -1.96 -4.35
CA LEU A 107 -4.16 -2.74 -5.60
C LEU A 107 -5.57 -3.27 -5.80
N THR A 108 -6.11 -3.03 -6.99
CA THR A 108 -7.46 -3.49 -7.34
C THR A 108 -7.47 -4.21 -8.68
N PRO A 109 -8.40 -5.18 -8.87
CA PRO A 109 -8.53 -5.90 -10.14
C PRO A 109 -8.87 -4.99 -11.31
N GLY A 110 -8.38 -5.33 -12.50
CA GLY A 110 -8.63 -4.56 -13.72
C GLY A 110 -10.09 -4.50 -14.14
N GLU A 111 -10.90 -5.48 -13.77
CA GLU A 111 -12.34 -5.53 -14.03
C GLU A 111 -13.15 -4.60 -13.14
N TRP A 112 -12.56 -4.05 -12.08
CA TRP A 112 -13.24 -3.05 -11.24
C TRP A 112 -13.42 -1.74 -12.01
N SER A 113 -14.51 -1.02 -11.72
CA SER A 113 -14.71 0.33 -12.25
C SER A 113 -13.75 1.33 -11.59
N GLU A 114 -13.55 2.47 -12.24
CA GLU A 114 -12.77 3.55 -11.64
C GLU A 114 -13.39 4.02 -10.32
N GLU A 115 -14.73 4.06 -10.24
CA GLU A 115 -15.42 4.45 -9.00
C GLU A 115 -15.08 3.52 -7.85
N MET A 116 -15.11 2.22 -8.08
CA MET A 116 -14.77 1.22 -7.07
C MET A 116 -13.32 1.34 -6.64
N HIS A 117 -12.42 1.55 -7.61
CA HIS A 117 -11.00 1.75 -7.35
C HIS A 117 -10.77 3.01 -6.51
N HIS A 118 -11.38 4.13 -6.87
CA HIS A 118 -11.25 5.38 -6.14
C HIS A 118 -11.82 5.29 -4.73
N ALA A 119 -12.93 4.58 -4.55
CA ALA A 119 -13.50 4.35 -3.23
C ALA A 119 -12.55 3.53 -2.33
N PHE A 120 -11.91 2.52 -2.91
CA PHE A 120 -10.93 1.71 -2.21
C PHE A 120 -9.70 2.55 -1.80
N LEU A 121 -9.17 3.33 -2.73
CA LEU A 121 -8.04 4.24 -2.48
C LEU A 121 -8.42 5.29 -1.42
N GLY A 122 -9.64 5.81 -1.47
CA GLY A 122 -10.14 6.81 -0.53
C GLY A 122 -10.14 6.34 0.92
N ARG A 123 -10.33 5.03 1.17
CA ARG A 123 -10.25 4.47 2.52
C ARG A 123 -8.84 4.55 3.08
N ALA A 124 -7.83 4.24 2.26
CA ALA A 124 -6.44 4.37 2.66
C ALA A 124 -6.08 5.84 2.93
N ALA A 125 -6.54 6.74 2.05
CA ALA A 125 -6.34 8.18 2.22
C ALA A 125 -6.99 8.70 3.52
N ALA A 126 -8.17 8.17 3.88
CA ALA A 126 -8.87 8.57 5.10
C ALA A 126 -8.06 8.19 6.36
N VAL A 127 -7.43 7.01 6.35
CA VAL A 127 -6.54 6.61 7.45
C VAL A 127 -5.38 7.59 7.58
N ALA A 128 -4.74 7.91 6.46
CA ALA A 128 -3.55 8.74 6.42
C ALA A 128 -3.81 10.20 6.79
N ARG A 129 -5.05 10.66 6.72
CA ARG A 129 -5.43 12.06 6.94
C ARG A 129 -5.23 12.49 8.39
N LEU A 130 -5.43 11.60 9.36
CA LEU A 130 -5.37 11.93 10.77
C LEU A 130 -3.99 11.57 11.37
N GLN A 131 -3.36 12.54 12.01
CA GLN A 131 -2.08 12.34 12.67
C GLN A 131 -2.13 11.18 13.67
N ARG A 132 -3.22 11.06 14.43
CA ARG A 132 -3.41 9.98 15.39
C ARG A 132 -3.31 8.61 14.73
N ASN A 133 -3.95 8.43 13.58
CA ASN A 133 -3.90 7.15 12.87
C ASN A 133 -2.51 6.86 12.30
N ARG A 134 -1.86 7.88 11.73
CA ARG A 134 -0.48 7.72 11.24
C ARG A 134 0.45 7.28 12.37
N GLN A 135 0.35 7.92 13.52
CA GLN A 135 1.20 7.61 14.68
C GLN A 135 0.91 6.20 15.20
N ARG A 136 -0.35 5.80 15.29
CA ARG A 136 -0.73 4.45 15.71
C ARG A 136 -0.16 3.38 14.78
N LEU A 137 -0.18 3.63 13.47
CA LEU A 137 0.40 2.70 12.49
C LEU A 137 1.91 2.60 12.65
N LEU A 138 2.58 3.73 12.85
CA LEU A 138 4.04 3.77 13.04
C LEU A 138 4.47 3.09 14.35
N ASP A 139 3.66 3.20 15.39
CA ASP A 139 3.96 2.64 16.72
C ASP A 139 3.46 1.19 16.89
N ALA A 140 2.71 0.66 15.92
CA ALA A 140 2.13 -0.67 16.03
C ALA A 140 3.21 -1.73 16.27
N ALA A 141 3.00 -2.58 17.28
CA ALA A 141 3.93 -3.64 17.64
C ALA A 141 3.76 -4.90 16.78
N SER A 142 2.60 -5.03 16.11
CA SER A 142 2.25 -6.22 15.34
C SER A 142 1.34 -5.85 14.17
N PHE A 143 1.18 -6.79 13.24
CA PHE A 143 0.20 -6.63 12.17
C PHE A 143 -1.23 -6.50 12.71
N GLU A 144 -1.56 -7.20 13.79
CA GLU A 144 -2.90 -7.11 14.38
C GLU A 144 -3.22 -5.69 14.83
N ASP A 145 -2.25 -4.99 15.38
CA ASP A 145 -2.42 -3.58 15.75
C ASP A 145 -2.61 -2.69 14.51
N VAL A 146 -1.86 -2.96 13.44
CA VAL A 146 -2.01 -2.25 12.16
C VAL A 146 -3.42 -2.49 11.60
N ALA A 147 -3.85 -3.74 11.55
CA ALA A 147 -5.17 -4.11 11.04
C ALA A 147 -6.30 -3.47 11.85
N CYS A 148 -6.12 -3.36 13.17
CA CYS A 148 -7.08 -2.71 14.05
C CYS A 148 -7.32 -1.26 13.64
N VAL A 149 -6.25 -0.49 13.43
CA VAL A 149 -6.33 0.91 12.99
C VAL A 149 -7.03 1.02 11.64
N LEU A 150 -6.66 0.18 10.70
CA LEU A 150 -7.22 0.23 9.34
C LEU A 150 -8.71 -0.13 9.34
N ARG A 151 -9.12 -1.13 10.12
CA ARG A 151 -10.53 -1.55 10.21
C ARG A 151 -11.41 -0.49 10.86
N GLU A 152 -10.90 0.26 11.82
CA GLU A 152 -11.64 1.37 12.46
C GLU A 152 -12.08 2.43 11.45
N VAL A 153 -11.35 2.60 10.36
CA VAL A 153 -11.63 3.59 9.32
C VAL A 153 -12.36 2.96 8.12
N GLY A 154 -12.70 1.68 8.20
CA GLY A 154 -13.46 0.99 7.17
C GLY A 154 -12.64 0.41 6.01
N ALA A 155 -11.35 0.23 6.23
CA ALA A 155 -10.48 -0.40 5.24
C ALA A 155 -10.55 -1.92 5.28
#